data_361d0a49dd8ce85483068423b2135342
#
_entry.id   361d0a49dd8ce85483068423b2135342
#
_cell.length_a   1.000
_cell.length_b   1.000
_cell.length_c   1.000
_cell.angle_alpha   90.00
_cell.angle_beta   90.00
_cell.angle_gamma   90.00
#
_symmetry.space_group_name_H-M   'P 1'
#
loop_
_entity.id
_entity.type
_entity.pdbx_description
1 polymer ?
#
loop_
_entity_poly.entity_id
_entity_poly.type
_entity_poly.pdbx_seq_one_letter_code
_entity_poly.pdbx_strand_id
1 'polypeptide(L)'
;MIKLDRISSHPARMNGQPCVRDLRLTVRRVIELVAIYPNREELFTEFPELEEEDIRQALTYVTTYLDDRVVEFPSINEAAA
;
A
#
# COMPACT_ATOMS: atom_id res chain seq x y z
N MET A 1 -1.99 -19.02 6.33
CA MET A 1 -3.06 -18.04 6.17
C MET A 1 -2.56 -16.63 6.48
N ILE A 2 -2.85 -15.69 5.61
CA ILE A 2 -2.45 -14.30 5.82
C ILE A 2 -3.49 -13.63 6.71
N LYS A 3 -3.01 -12.95 7.74
CA LYS A 3 -3.88 -12.28 8.68
C LYS A 3 -3.65 -10.77 8.57
N LEU A 4 -4.68 -10.04 8.16
CA LEU A 4 -4.60 -8.60 7.96
C LEU A 4 -5.48 -7.92 9.00
N ASP A 5 -5.03 -7.97 10.24
CA ASP A 5 -5.85 -7.47 11.35
C ASP A 5 -5.85 -5.95 11.46
N ARG A 6 -5.05 -5.26 10.64
CA ARG A 6 -5.01 -3.80 10.63
C ARG A 6 -5.77 -3.19 9.46
N ILE A 7 -6.32 -4.03 8.59
CA ILE A 7 -7.05 -3.54 7.41
C ILE A 7 -8.53 -3.79 7.64
N SER A 8 -9.33 -2.77 7.44
CA SER A 8 -10.78 -2.89 7.61
C SER A 8 -11.48 -1.97 6.62
N SER A 9 -12.76 -2.21 6.45
CA SER A 9 -13.55 -1.46 5.50
C SER A 9 -14.95 -1.26 6.08
N HIS A 10 -15.43 -0.04 6.03
CA HIS A 10 -16.76 0.33 6.53
C HIS A 10 -17.50 1.08 5.44
N PRO A 11 -18.76 0.71 5.15
CA PRO A 11 -19.52 1.40 4.09
C PRO A 11 -19.66 2.89 4.34
N ALA A 12 -19.70 3.31 5.60
CA ALA A 12 -19.91 4.71 5.94
C ALA A 12 -18.63 5.51 6.05
N ARG A 13 -17.48 4.89 5.82
CA ARG A 13 -16.18 5.54 5.99
C ARG A 13 -15.38 5.43 4.72
N MET A 14 -14.82 6.54 4.23
CA MET A 14 -13.95 6.58 3.06
C MET A 14 -14.57 5.88 1.86
N ASN A 15 -15.89 6.02 1.71
CA ASN A 15 -16.64 5.40 0.61
C ASN A 15 -16.50 3.88 0.58
N GLY A 16 -16.34 3.26 1.74
CA GLY A 16 -16.21 1.81 1.81
C GLY A 16 -14.87 1.26 1.41
N GLN A 17 -13.88 2.12 1.14
CA GLN A 17 -12.56 1.67 0.76
C GLN A 17 -11.83 1.08 1.96
N PRO A 18 -10.97 0.08 1.72
CA PRO A 18 -10.19 -0.49 2.83
C PRO A 18 -9.24 0.54 3.41
N CYS A 19 -9.19 0.58 4.73
CA CYS A 19 -8.40 1.56 5.47
C CYS A 19 -7.50 0.86 6.46
N VAL A 20 -6.46 1.58 6.88
CA VAL A 20 -5.53 1.08 7.88
C VAL A 20 -5.98 1.56 9.24
N ARG A 21 -6.36 0.63 10.10
CA ARG A 21 -6.83 0.90 11.46
C ARG A 21 -7.84 2.05 11.45
N ASP A 22 -7.73 2.96 12.40
CA ASP A 22 -8.62 4.12 12.49
C ASP A 22 -7.92 5.41 12.06
N LEU A 23 -6.95 5.28 11.18
CA LEU A 23 -6.12 6.42 10.81
C LEU A 23 -6.72 7.31 9.72
N ARG A 24 -7.85 6.90 9.16
CA ARG A 24 -8.48 7.58 8.03
C ARG A 24 -7.55 7.61 6.82
N LEU A 25 -6.68 6.63 6.73
CA LEU A 25 -5.82 6.43 5.58
C LEU A 25 -6.25 5.17 4.87
N THR A 26 -6.61 5.31 3.59
CA THR A 26 -6.93 4.12 2.80
C THR A 26 -5.66 3.34 2.51
N VAL A 27 -5.83 2.06 2.23
CA VAL A 27 -4.70 1.24 1.80
C VAL A 27 -4.03 1.87 0.59
N ARG A 28 -4.83 2.36 -0.37
CA ARG A 28 -4.27 3.01 -1.55
C ARG A 28 -3.39 4.20 -1.18
N ARG A 29 -3.86 5.03 -0.24
CA ARG A 29 -3.07 6.20 0.16
C ARG A 29 -1.76 5.79 0.82
N VAL A 30 -1.79 4.74 1.64
CA VAL A 30 -0.56 4.25 2.26
C VAL A 30 0.44 3.81 1.20
N ILE A 31 -0.03 3.11 0.17
CA ILE A 31 0.85 2.69 -0.92
C ILE A 31 1.44 3.91 -1.64
N GLU A 32 0.62 4.92 -1.88
CA GLU A 32 1.10 6.15 -2.52
C GLU A 32 2.17 6.81 -1.66
N LEU A 33 1.98 6.84 -0.34
CA LEU A 33 2.96 7.44 0.55
C LEU A 33 4.27 6.69 0.53
N VAL A 34 4.23 5.37 0.45
CA VAL A 34 5.44 4.58 0.34
C VAL A 34 6.21 4.94 -0.93
N ALA A 35 5.50 5.21 -2.01
CA ALA A 35 6.13 5.61 -3.27
C ALA A 35 6.71 7.01 -3.19
N ILE A 36 6.01 7.92 -2.50
CA ILE A 36 6.45 9.31 -2.39
C ILE A 36 7.67 9.43 -1.45
N TYR A 37 7.67 8.65 -0.39
CA TYR A 37 8.72 8.69 0.63
C TYR A 37 9.50 7.38 0.62
N PRO A 38 10.50 7.25 -0.25
CA PRO A 38 11.29 6.01 -0.28
C PRO A 38 12.02 5.74 1.03
N ASN A 39 12.36 6.82 1.75
CA ASN A 39 13.03 6.70 3.04
C ASN A 39 11.99 6.54 4.14
N ARG A 40 12.06 5.42 4.87
CA ARG A 40 11.08 5.12 5.91
C ARG A 40 11.09 6.13 7.05
N GLU A 41 12.26 6.64 7.38
CA GLU A 41 12.35 7.62 8.45
C GLU A 41 11.61 8.90 8.09
N GLU A 42 11.75 9.34 6.85
CA GLU A 42 11.02 10.51 6.40
C GLU A 42 9.51 10.26 6.43
N LEU A 43 9.09 9.09 6.00
CA LEU A 43 7.68 8.74 6.00
C LEU A 43 7.11 8.80 7.41
N PHE A 44 7.80 8.21 8.37
CA PHE A 44 7.30 8.18 9.74
C PHE A 44 7.41 9.53 10.43
N THR A 45 8.28 10.41 9.94
CA THR A 45 8.32 11.77 10.43
C THR A 45 7.10 12.56 10.00
N GLU A 46 6.70 12.40 8.75
CA GLU A 46 5.52 13.09 8.21
C GLU A 46 4.22 12.47 8.69
N PHE A 47 4.21 11.16 8.91
CA PHE A 47 3.01 10.42 9.33
C PHE A 47 3.35 9.56 10.54
N PRO A 48 3.52 10.22 11.71
CA PRO A 48 4.01 9.50 12.90
C PRO A 48 3.07 8.42 13.42
N GLU A 49 1.81 8.44 13.04
CA GLU A 49 0.89 7.38 13.45
C GLU A 49 1.03 6.10 12.65
N LEU A 50 1.75 6.14 11.51
CA LEU A 50 2.00 4.93 10.73
C LEU A 50 3.09 4.09 11.37
N GLU A 51 2.92 2.79 11.27
CA GLU A 51 3.90 1.82 11.75
C GLU A 51 4.32 0.92 10.60
N GLU A 52 5.47 0.30 10.74
CA GLU A 52 5.98 -0.59 9.70
C GLU A 52 5.01 -1.72 9.40
N GLU A 53 4.35 -2.25 10.41
CA GLU A 53 3.39 -3.32 10.21
C GLU A 53 2.18 -2.85 9.40
N ASP A 54 1.79 -1.58 9.54
CA ASP A 54 0.70 -1.03 8.72
C ASP A 54 1.06 -1.11 7.25
N ILE A 55 2.29 -0.73 6.93
CA ILE A 55 2.76 -0.74 5.55
C ILE A 55 2.84 -2.16 5.03
N ARG A 56 3.37 -3.08 5.84
CA ARG A 56 3.48 -4.48 5.43
C ARG A 56 2.11 -5.06 5.09
N GLN A 57 1.12 -4.80 5.94
CA GLN A 57 -0.21 -5.33 5.69
C GLN A 57 -0.89 -4.67 4.50
N ALA A 58 -0.68 -3.36 4.32
CA ALA A 58 -1.23 -2.68 3.16
C ALA A 58 -0.68 -3.27 1.87
N LEU A 59 0.62 -3.50 1.82
CA LEU A 59 1.25 -4.10 0.64
C LEU A 59 0.74 -5.53 0.42
N THR A 60 0.63 -6.30 1.50
CA THR A 60 0.12 -7.66 1.39
C THR A 60 -1.32 -7.67 0.88
N TYR A 61 -2.14 -6.75 1.38
CA TYR A 61 -3.53 -6.66 0.94
C TYR A 61 -3.59 -6.42 -0.57
N VAL A 62 -2.78 -5.50 -1.06
CA VAL A 62 -2.79 -5.15 -2.48
C VAL A 62 -2.43 -6.35 -3.35
N THR A 63 -1.54 -7.21 -2.89
CA THR A 63 -1.15 -8.36 -3.70
C THR A 63 -2.32 -9.30 -3.99
N THR A 64 -3.35 -9.28 -3.15
CA THR A 64 -4.50 -10.15 -3.37
C THR A 64 -5.33 -9.71 -4.58
N TYR A 65 -5.10 -8.50 -5.07
CA TYR A 65 -5.83 -7.97 -6.21
C TYR A 65 -5.01 -7.92 -7.49
N LEU A 66 -3.75 -8.34 -7.43
CA LEU A 66 -2.90 -8.32 -8.63
C LEU A 66 -2.98 -9.67 -9.32
N ASP A 67 -3.14 -9.63 -10.63
CA ASP A 67 -3.20 -10.85 -11.44
C ASP A 67 -1.80 -11.33 -11.76
N ASP A 68 -1.62 -12.64 -11.76
CA ASP A 68 -0.40 -13.27 -12.21
C ASP A 68 -0.44 -13.38 -13.72
N ARG A 69 -0.22 -12.29 -14.39
CA ARG A 69 -0.25 -12.31 -15.85
C ARG A 69 1.02 -11.71 -16.41
N VAL A 70 1.35 -12.16 -17.59
CA VAL A 70 2.53 -11.65 -18.28
C VAL A 70 2.18 -10.31 -18.91
N VAL A 71 3.00 -9.33 -18.63
CA VAL A 71 2.85 -8.00 -19.21
C VAL A 71 4.14 -7.66 -19.90
N GLU A 72 4.03 -7.24 -21.17
CA GLU A 72 5.20 -6.80 -21.89
C GLU A 72 5.41 -5.32 -21.62
N PHE A 73 6.63 -5.01 -21.21
CA PHE A 73 6.99 -3.63 -20.99
C PHE A 73 7.69 -3.09 -22.22
N PRO A 74 7.68 -1.76 -22.42
CA PRO A 74 8.41 -1.18 -23.54
C PRO A 74 9.86 -1.60 -23.54
N SER A 75 10.50 -1.46 -24.67
CA SER A 75 11.82 -2.01 -24.94
C SER A 75 12.95 -1.29 -24.22
N ILE A 76 12.65 -0.63 -23.14
CA ILE A 76 13.64 0.11 -22.38
C ILE A 76 14.76 -0.81 -21.88
N ASN A 77 14.41 -2.07 -21.61
CA ASN A 77 15.39 -3.02 -21.14
C ASN A 77 16.36 -3.40 -22.22
N GLU A 78 15.88 -3.51 -23.44
CA GLU A 78 16.76 -3.80 -24.57
C GLU A 78 17.68 -2.62 -24.82
N ALA A 79 17.15 -1.42 -24.65
CA ALA A 79 17.98 -0.23 -24.82
C ALA A 79 19.08 -0.17 -23.77
N ALA A 80 18.81 -0.69 -22.59
CA ALA A 80 19.78 -0.69 -21.50
C ALA A 80 20.80 -1.80 -21.68
N ALA A 81 20.49 -2.78 -22.46
CA ALA A 81 21.42 -3.87 -22.71
C ALA A 81 22.53 -3.47 -23.70
#